data_dbdbfdc6778f45b6aef38a16b7eab047
#
_entry.id   dbdbfdc6778f45b6aef38a16b7eab047
#
_cell.length_a   1.000
_cell.length_b   1.000
_cell.length_c   1.000
_cell.angle_alpha   90.00
_cell.angle_beta   90.00
_cell.angle_gamma   90.00
#
_symmetry.space_group_name_H-M   'P 1'
#
loop_
_entity.id
_entity.type
_entity.pdbx_description
1 polymer ?
#
loop_
_entity_poly.entity_id
_entity_poly.type
_entity_poly.pdbx_seq_one_letter_code
_entity_poly.pdbx_strand_id
1 'polypeptide(L)'
;MIDYSFLGIEGLTGEKLVRVWKRASGKVSYILDDPKVRREWLRNDEVKMITFHELYTLSNEPGGRAILEYFLLIKDQDVLKALNLPLDPEYQYTEEDCKTLALKGSKDQILDALEFGGYGVATLIKRAATENKIDSTDRKKMLNSIFKFDLDTIYSNKEWADGASGVQTEKKQRRAKALVTEDTKAKGKGKGKSDRTRKSEALTPSEPEENVITE
;
A
#
# COMPACT_ATOMS: atom_id res chain seq x y z
N MET A 1 -12.35 34.17 2.30
CA MET A 1 -11.82 33.32 3.40
C MET A 1 -13.01 32.62 4.04
N ILE A 2 -13.03 31.30 4.06
CA ILE A 2 -14.13 30.53 4.69
C ILE A 2 -13.77 30.38 6.17
N ASP A 3 -14.67 30.81 7.05
CA ASP A 3 -14.54 30.71 8.50
C ASP A 3 -15.23 29.42 8.99
N TYR A 4 -14.51 28.66 9.81
CA TYR A 4 -14.96 27.41 10.41
C TYR A 4 -15.11 27.50 11.93
N SER A 5 -15.20 28.69 12.49
CA SER A 5 -15.38 28.91 13.95
C SER A 5 -16.65 28.24 14.51
N PHE A 6 -17.65 27.96 13.65
CA PHE A 6 -18.86 27.20 14.02
C PHE A 6 -18.56 25.76 14.48
N LEU A 7 -17.36 25.22 14.19
CA LEU A 7 -16.90 23.92 14.69
C LEU A 7 -16.35 24.01 16.15
N GLY A 8 -16.48 25.17 16.79
CA GLY A 8 -16.07 25.37 18.18
C GLY A 8 -14.56 25.61 18.37
N ILE A 9 -13.84 25.93 17.31
CA ILE A 9 -12.40 26.21 17.35
C ILE A 9 -12.16 27.63 16.83
N GLU A 10 -11.76 28.54 17.73
CA GLU A 10 -11.49 29.92 17.38
C GLU A 10 -10.31 30.01 16.40
N GLY A 11 -10.47 30.87 15.38
CA GLY A 11 -9.42 31.15 14.40
C GLY A 11 -9.16 30.04 13.39
N LEU A 12 -10.00 28.98 13.33
CA LEU A 12 -9.88 27.95 12.31
C LEU A 12 -10.43 28.47 10.98
N THR A 13 -9.53 28.69 10.04
CA THR A 13 -9.88 29.18 8.69
C THR A 13 -9.71 28.08 7.65
N GLY A 14 -10.48 28.13 6.57
CA GLY A 14 -10.38 27.16 5.48
C GLY A 14 -9.03 27.12 4.80
N GLU A 15 -8.27 28.22 4.85
CA GLU A 15 -6.94 28.36 4.26
C GLU A 15 -5.81 27.84 5.15
N LYS A 16 -6.11 27.49 6.41
CA LYS A 16 -5.11 26.91 7.31
C LYS A 16 -4.47 25.68 6.65
N LEU A 17 -3.14 25.73 6.48
CA LEU A 17 -2.38 24.62 5.93
C LEU A 17 -2.08 23.59 7.02
N VAL A 18 -2.45 22.36 6.77
CA VAL A 18 -2.30 21.22 7.66
C VAL A 18 -1.30 20.24 7.06
N ARG A 19 -0.37 19.76 7.89
CA ARG A 19 0.54 18.69 7.50
C ARG A 19 -0.18 17.35 7.59
N VAL A 20 -0.19 16.62 6.49
CA VAL A 20 -0.83 15.31 6.38
C VAL A 20 0.19 14.29 5.92
N TRP A 21 0.42 13.30 6.75
CA TRP A 21 1.33 12.17 6.47
C TRP A 21 0.54 10.98 5.95
N LYS A 22 1.17 10.20 5.11
CA LYS A 22 0.65 8.88 4.77
C LYS A 22 0.97 7.90 5.89
N ARG A 23 -0.05 7.17 6.35
CA ARG A 23 0.09 6.13 7.37
C ARG A 23 0.10 4.73 6.77
N ALA A 24 -0.77 4.45 5.81
CA ALA A 24 -0.98 3.11 5.27
C ALA A 24 0.11 2.68 4.29
N SER A 25 0.33 1.38 4.16
CA SER A 25 1.12 0.81 3.09
C SER A 25 0.39 0.94 1.74
N GLY A 26 1.16 0.97 0.64
CA GLY A 26 0.60 1.11 -0.71
C GLY A 26 0.30 2.57 -1.09
N LYS A 27 -0.37 2.77 -2.21
CA LYS A 27 -0.76 4.07 -2.72
C LYS A 27 -2.04 4.53 -2.03
N VAL A 28 -2.06 5.78 -1.57
CA VAL A 28 -3.27 6.45 -1.08
C VAL A 28 -3.59 7.61 -2.00
N SER A 29 -4.82 7.71 -2.44
CA SER A 29 -5.25 8.83 -3.30
C SER A 29 -6.73 9.15 -3.08
N TYR A 30 -7.08 10.41 -3.29
CA TYR A 30 -8.47 10.86 -3.39
C TYR A 30 -8.64 11.91 -4.48
N ILE A 31 -9.85 12.10 -4.90
CA ILE A 31 -10.27 13.13 -5.85
C ILE A 31 -11.47 13.83 -5.23
N LEU A 32 -11.47 15.16 -5.26
CA LEU A 32 -12.61 16.00 -4.91
C LEU A 32 -13.06 16.74 -6.15
N ASP A 33 -14.35 16.91 -6.31
CA ASP A 33 -14.93 17.66 -7.44
C ASP A 33 -14.97 19.16 -7.16
N ASP A 34 -15.21 19.56 -5.90
CA ASP A 34 -15.18 20.94 -5.45
C ASP A 34 -14.47 21.06 -4.08
N PRO A 35 -13.30 21.73 -3.98
CA PRO A 35 -12.47 22.17 -5.11
C PRO A 35 -11.96 21.01 -5.95
N LYS A 36 -11.84 21.20 -7.26
CA LYS A 36 -11.33 20.16 -8.17
C LYS A 36 -9.86 19.85 -7.86
N VAL A 37 -9.64 18.86 -7.04
CA VAL A 37 -8.32 18.50 -6.51
C VAL A 37 -8.13 17.00 -6.60
N ARG A 38 -6.93 16.59 -7.01
CA ARG A 38 -6.46 15.22 -6.91
C ARG A 38 -5.21 15.19 -6.04
N ARG A 39 -5.25 14.37 -4.99
CA ARG A 39 -4.08 14.12 -4.13
C ARG A 39 -3.69 12.65 -4.20
N GLU A 40 -2.39 12.41 -4.10
CA GLU A 40 -1.84 11.08 -4.23
C GLU A 40 -0.54 10.97 -3.43
N TRP A 41 -0.46 10.00 -2.52
CA TRP A 41 0.75 9.65 -1.76
C TRP A 41 1.29 8.32 -2.28
N LEU A 42 2.51 8.33 -2.79
CA LEU A 42 3.15 7.16 -3.38
C LEU A 42 4.09 6.48 -2.39
N ARG A 43 4.83 7.27 -1.62
CA ARG A 43 5.81 6.78 -0.65
C ARG A 43 5.27 6.83 0.76
N ASN A 44 5.77 5.93 1.60
CA ASN A 44 5.63 6.07 3.05
C ASN A 44 6.36 7.35 3.45
N ASP A 45 5.95 7.97 4.56
CA ASP A 45 6.49 9.23 5.09
C ASP A 45 6.31 10.45 4.19
N GLU A 46 5.66 10.31 3.04
CA GLU A 46 5.34 11.45 2.20
C GLU A 46 4.38 12.40 2.93
N VAL A 47 4.78 13.65 3.06
CA VAL A 47 4.01 14.71 3.73
C VAL A 47 3.48 15.66 2.68
N LYS A 48 2.21 16.02 2.80
CA LYS A 48 1.59 17.08 1.98
C LYS A 48 0.99 18.15 2.87
N MET A 49 1.10 19.38 2.40
CA MET A 49 0.39 20.53 2.98
C MET A 49 -0.97 20.61 2.30
N ILE A 50 -2.03 20.50 3.07
CA ILE A 50 -3.41 20.48 2.59
C ILE A 50 -4.19 21.55 3.35
N THR A 51 -5.08 22.26 2.68
CA THR A 51 -5.92 23.26 3.34
C THR A 51 -6.95 22.57 4.23
N PHE A 52 -7.33 23.22 5.33
CA PHE A 52 -8.38 22.69 6.19
C PHE A 52 -9.71 22.53 5.44
N HIS A 53 -10.04 23.47 4.55
CA HIS A 53 -11.22 23.36 3.70
C HIS A 53 -11.25 22.07 2.86
N GLU A 54 -10.12 21.70 2.26
CA GLU A 54 -9.99 20.46 1.48
C GLU A 54 -10.20 19.20 2.37
N LEU A 55 -9.63 19.20 3.58
CA LEU A 55 -9.82 18.10 4.54
C LEU A 55 -11.26 18.00 5.03
N TYR A 56 -11.89 19.14 5.29
CA TYR A 56 -13.30 19.20 5.70
C TYR A 56 -14.23 18.70 4.59
N THR A 57 -14.01 19.12 3.35
CA THR A 57 -14.75 18.62 2.19
C THR A 57 -14.56 17.12 2.05
N LEU A 58 -13.31 16.64 2.12
CA LEU A 58 -13.02 15.20 2.07
C LEU A 58 -13.77 14.44 3.17
N SER A 59 -13.84 14.97 4.40
CA SER A 59 -14.51 14.29 5.51
C SER A 59 -16.03 14.09 5.28
N ASN A 60 -16.63 14.93 4.45
CA ASN A 60 -18.05 14.86 4.10
C ASN A 60 -18.33 14.01 2.84
N GLU A 61 -17.30 13.67 2.07
CA GLU A 61 -17.44 12.79 0.92
C GLU A 61 -17.62 11.32 1.33
N PRO A 62 -18.36 10.53 0.54
CA PRO A 62 -18.50 9.10 0.77
C PRO A 62 -17.14 8.40 0.81
N GLY A 63 -16.82 7.76 1.93
CA GLY A 63 -15.52 7.11 2.16
C GLY A 63 -14.36 8.04 2.51
N GLY A 64 -14.53 9.36 2.41
CA GLY A 64 -13.48 10.34 2.71
C GLY A 64 -13.05 10.30 4.18
N ARG A 65 -14.02 10.14 5.10
CA ARG A 65 -13.73 9.96 6.52
C ARG A 65 -12.85 8.74 6.78
N ALA A 66 -13.11 7.61 6.10
CA ALA A 66 -12.29 6.42 6.22
C ALA A 66 -10.86 6.65 5.70
N ILE A 67 -10.69 7.46 4.66
CA ILE A 67 -9.36 7.86 4.16
C ILE A 67 -8.62 8.65 5.24
N LEU A 68 -9.26 9.63 5.86
CA LEU A 68 -8.66 10.45 6.91
C LEU A 68 -8.32 9.63 8.16
N GLU A 69 -9.21 8.73 8.56
CA GLU A 69 -9.07 7.96 9.81
C GLU A 69 -8.08 6.80 9.69
N TYR A 70 -8.08 6.09 8.55
CA TYR A 70 -7.30 4.84 8.43
C TYR A 70 -6.01 4.96 7.62
N PHE A 71 -5.95 5.87 6.66
CA PHE A 71 -4.86 5.93 5.69
C PHE A 71 -3.97 7.16 5.80
N LEU A 72 -4.49 8.22 6.40
CA LEU A 72 -3.76 9.48 6.60
C LEU A 72 -3.56 9.73 8.10
N LEU A 73 -2.52 10.49 8.43
CA LEU A 73 -2.21 10.91 9.79
C LEU A 73 -2.16 12.42 9.85
N ILE A 74 -2.95 12.99 10.75
CA ILE A 74 -2.98 14.40 11.08
C ILE A 74 -2.58 14.52 12.55
N LYS A 75 -1.63 15.42 12.88
CA LYS A 75 -1.15 15.63 14.26
C LYS A 75 -1.70 16.90 14.90
N ASP A 76 -2.34 17.77 14.11
CA ASP A 76 -2.91 19.03 14.61
C ASP A 76 -4.20 18.72 15.39
N GLN A 77 -4.15 18.92 16.70
CA GLN A 77 -5.24 18.60 17.63
C GLN A 77 -6.53 19.36 17.32
N ASP A 78 -6.41 20.63 16.91
CA ASP A 78 -7.57 21.44 16.58
C ASP A 78 -8.25 20.93 15.31
N VAL A 79 -7.46 20.51 14.34
CA VAL A 79 -7.96 19.91 13.11
C VAL A 79 -8.61 18.56 13.39
N LEU A 80 -8.02 17.72 14.24
CA LEU A 80 -8.60 16.43 14.65
C LEU A 80 -9.96 16.64 15.32
N LYS A 81 -10.07 17.59 16.26
CA LYS A 81 -11.33 17.94 16.91
C LYS A 81 -12.37 18.42 15.90
N ALA A 82 -11.98 19.35 15.01
CA ALA A 82 -12.87 19.90 14.00
C ALA A 82 -13.42 18.86 13.03
N LEU A 83 -12.59 17.88 12.67
CA LEU A 83 -12.97 16.78 11.79
C LEU A 83 -13.60 15.59 12.55
N ASN A 84 -13.72 15.71 13.87
CA ASN A 84 -14.21 14.63 14.75
C ASN A 84 -13.46 13.31 14.53
N LEU A 85 -12.12 13.40 14.44
CA LEU A 85 -11.21 12.27 14.33
C LEU A 85 -10.71 11.85 15.73
N PRO A 86 -10.21 10.61 15.88
CA PRO A 86 -9.69 10.15 17.18
C PRO A 86 -8.56 11.03 17.70
N LEU A 87 -8.58 11.31 19.02
CA LEU A 87 -7.58 12.13 19.70
C LEU A 87 -6.60 11.27 20.51
N ASP A 88 -6.79 9.98 20.53
CA ASP A 88 -6.01 9.03 21.29
C ASP A 88 -4.54 9.03 20.85
N PRO A 89 -3.58 8.89 21.79
CA PRO A 89 -2.16 8.85 21.45
C PRO A 89 -1.82 7.73 20.45
N GLU A 90 -2.49 6.59 20.55
CA GLU A 90 -2.31 5.43 19.69
C GLU A 90 -2.72 5.71 18.23
N TYR A 91 -3.71 6.59 18.03
CA TYR A 91 -4.05 7.07 16.69
C TYR A 91 -2.87 7.79 16.02
N GLN A 92 -2.00 8.43 16.79
CA GLN A 92 -0.88 9.22 16.27
C GLN A 92 0.41 8.41 16.03
N TYR A 93 0.38 7.10 16.26
CA TYR A 93 1.55 6.25 16.03
C TYR A 93 2.07 6.33 14.60
N THR A 94 3.36 6.56 14.50
CA THR A 94 4.11 6.58 13.25
C THR A 94 4.52 5.17 12.82
N GLU A 95 5.10 5.02 11.63
CA GLU A 95 5.65 3.74 11.17
C GLU A 95 6.76 3.23 12.11
N GLU A 96 7.60 4.14 12.64
CA GLU A 96 8.66 3.80 13.59
C GLU A 96 8.12 3.33 14.94
N ASP A 97 7.06 3.98 15.46
CA ASP A 97 6.38 3.55 16.67
C ASP A 97 5.79 2.14 16.48
N CYS A 98 5.10 1.91 15.38
CA CYS A 98 4.53 0.61 15.03
C CYS A 98 5.61 -0.47 14.87
N LYS A 99 6.77 -0.13 14.31
CA LYS A 99 7.92 -1.04 14.22
C LYS A 99 8.46 -1.37 15.61
N THR A 100 8.58 -0.38 16.48
CA THR A 100 9.03 -0.59 17.86
C THR A 100 8.05 -1.48 18.62
N LEU A 101 6.75 -1.24 18.47
CA LEU A 101 5.70 -2.10 19.04
C LEU A 101 5.80 -3.53 18.50
N ALA A 102 5.94 -3.72 17.20
CA ALA A 102 6.07 -5.05 16.60
C ALA A 102 7.29 -5.81 17.13
N LEU A 103 8.42 -5.13 17.35
CA LEU A 103 9.67 -5.76 17.78
C LEU A 103 9.80 -5.91 19.30
N LYS A 104 9.31 -4.97 20.09
CA LYS A 104 9.60 -4.86 21.52
C LYS A 104 8.36 -4.66 22.41
N GLY A 105 7.21 -4.22 21.89
CA GLY A 105 6.04 -3.87 22.68
C GLY A 105 5.45 -5.07 23.45
N SER A 106 4.80 -4.85 24.59
CA SER A 106 4.07 -5.89 25.29
C SER A 106 2.80 -6.30 24.52
N LYS A 107 2.20 -7.41 24.94
CA LYS A 107 0.91 -7.83 24.37
C LYS A 107 -0.16 -6.77 24.57
N ASP A 108 -0.22 -6.19 25.78
CA ASP A 108 -1.23 -5.19 26.13
C ASP A 108 -1.03 -3.91 25.30
N GLN A 109 0.21 -3.42 25.14
CA GLN A 109 0.50 -2.28 24.29
C GLN A 109 0.08 -2.49 22.82
N ILE A 110 0.22 -3.71 22.29
CA ILE A 110 -0.25 -4.02 20.95
C ILE A 110 -1.77 -4.05 20.90
N LEU A 111 -2.44 -4.59 21.89
CA LEU A 111 -3.90 -4.61 21.96
C LEU A 111 -4.47 -3.20 22.07
N ASP A 112 -3.90 -2.33 22.91
CA ASP A 112 -4.26 -0.91 23.01
C ASP A 112 -4.08 -0.19 21.68
N ALA A 113 -2.94 -0.42 21.01
CA ALA A 113 -2.68 0.15 19.70
C ALA A 113 -3.68 -0.33 18.63
N LEU A 114 -4.22 -1.53 18.74
CA LEU A 114 -5.23 -2.05 17.81
C LEU A 114 -6.63 -1.50 18.13
N GLU A 115 -6.94 -1.27 19.39
CA GLU A 115 -8.23 -0.75 19.83
C GLU A 115 -8.35 0.74 19.48
N PHE A 116 -7.36 1.55 19.85
CA PHE A 116 -7.39 3.01 19.71
C PHE A 116 -6.71 3.56 18.46
N GLY A 117 -5.71 2.88 17.92
CA GLY A 117 -4.99 3.31 16.70
C GLY A 117 -5.69 2.98 15.39
N GLY A 118 -6.68 2.09 15.45
CA GLY A 118 -7.49 1.72 14.28
C GLY A 118 -6.76 0.90 13.21
N TYR A 119 -7.40 0.80 12.05
CA TYR A 119 -6.93 -0.06 10.95
C TYR A 119 -5.54 0.32 10.41
N GLY A 120 -5.23 1.61 10.34
CA GLY A 120 -3.95 2.10 9.84
C GLY A 120 -2.78 1.61 10.68
N VAL A 121 -2.90 1.74 12.00
CA VAL A 121 -1.88 1.27 12.97
C VAL A 121 -1.77 -0.26 12.92
N ALA A 122 -2.89 -0.98 12.89
CA ALA A 122 -2.89 -2.45 12.76
C ALA A 122 -2.13 -2.92 11.51
N THR A 123 -2.33 -2.25 10.39
CA THR A 123 -1.65 -2.58 9.13
C THR A 123 -0.15 -2.30 9.21
N LEU A 124 0.26 -1.19 9.84
CA LEU A 124 1.67 -0.87 10.04
C LEU A 124 2.37 -1.86 10.97
N ILE A 125 1.74 -2.27 12.06
CA ILE A 125 2.30 -3.28 12.96
C ILE A 125 2.45 -4.63 12.24
N LYS A 126 1.43 -5.07 11.48
CA LYS A 126 1.51 -6.28 10.65
C LYS A 126 2.66 -6.21 9.66
N ARG A 127 2.78 -5.10 8.94
CA ARG A 127 3.84 -4.87 7.98
C ARG A 127 5.21 -4.90 8.66
N ALA A 128 5.37 -4.19 9.77
CA ALA A 128 6.62 -4.19 10.53
C ALA A 128 7.01 -5.60 10.99
N ALA A 129 6.06 -6.40 11.45
CA ALA A 129 6.28 -7.79 11.84
C ALA A 129 6.71 -8.67 10.66
N THR A 130 6.15 -8.45 9.47
CA THR A 130 6.49 -9.25 8.28
C THR A 130 7.79 -8.81 7.59
N GLU A 131 8.15 -7.53 7.64
CA GLU A 131 9.35 -6.99 7.01
C GLU A 131 10.60 -7.20 7.87
N ASN A 132 10.47 -7.16 9.18
CA ASN A 132 11.58 -7.33 10.11
C ASN A 132 11.56 -8.76 10.66
N LYS A 133 12.62 -9.53 10.38
CA LYS A 133 12.73 -10.90 10.88
C LYS A 133 12.75 -10.89 12.42
N ILE A 134 11.76 -11.55 13.01
CA ILE A 134 11.64 -11.70 14.47
C ILE A 134 12.20 -13.06 14.86
N ASP A 135 13.27 -13.06 15.66
CA ASP A 135 13.94 -14.30 16.05
C ASP A 135 13.26 -14.96 17.27
N SER A 136 12.65 -14.18 18.15
CA SER A 136 12.01 -14.69 19.36
C SER A 136 10.75 -15.52 19.06
N THR A 137 10.78 -16.79 19.43
CA THR A 137 9.64 -17.72 19.25
C THR A 137 8.39 -17.25 20.01
N ASP A 138 8.56 -16.75 21.24
CA ASP A 138 7.45 -16.28 22.06
C ASP A 138 6.80 -15.03 21.44
N ARG A 139 7.62 -14.15 20.88
CA ARG A 139 7.14 -12.97 20.17
C ARG A 139 6.33 -13.34 18.93
N LYS A 140 6.83 -14.28 18.12
CA LYS A 140 6.11 -14.80 16.95
C LYS A 140 4.76 -15.38 17.35
N LYS A 141 4.73 -16.26 18.37
CA LYS A 141 3.49 -16.86 18.87
C LYS A 141 2.49 -15.81 19.31
N MET A 142 2.94 -14.79 20.04
CA MET A 142 2.09 -13.68 20.48
C MET A 142 1.48 -12.92 19.27
N LEU A 143 2.31 -12.50 18.30
CA LEU A 143 1.83 -11.79 17.12
C LEU A 143 0.93 -12.66 16.24
N ASN A 144 1.27 -13.94 16.05
CA ASN A 144 0.44 -14.89 15.32
C ASN A 144 -0.95 -15.04 15.97
N SER A 145 -1.01 -15.06 17.31
CA SER A 145 -2.29 -15.16 18.02
C SER A 145 -3.15 -13.90 17.89
N ILE A 146 -2.53 -12.71 17.92
CA ILE A 146 -3.24 -11.42 17.82
C ILE A 146 -3.75 -11.21 16.39
N PHE A 147 -2.88 -11.37 15.41
CA PHE A 147 -3.17 -11.04 14.01
C PHE A 147 -3.70 -12.20 13.18
N LYS A 148 -3.74 -13.41 13.73
CA LYS A 148 -4.20 -14.64 13.06
C LYS A 148 -3.47 -14.92 11.74
N PHE A 149 -2.15 -14.76 11.73
CA PHE A 149 -1.27 -15.12 10.61
C PHE A 149 -0.10 -15.98 11.12
N ASP A 150 0.64 -16.59 10.21
CA ASP A 150 1.82 -17.40 10.54
C ASP A 150 3.09 -16.72 9.98
N LEU A 151 3.90 -16.14 10.88
CA LEU A 151 5.14 -15.46 10.53
C LEU A 151 6.19 -16.42 9.97
N ASP A 152 6.25 -17.66 10.45
CA ASP A 152 7.26 -18.62 9.98
C ASP A 152 7.00 -19.00 8.53
N THR A 153 5.74 -19.22 8.15
CA THR A 153 5.35 -19.43 6.75
C THR A 153 5.63 -18.20 5.89
N ILE A 154 5.36 -16.99 6.39
CA ILE A 154 5.62 -15.75 5.66
C ILE A 154 7.12 -15.57 5.41
N TYR A 155 7.96 -15.80 6.40
CA TYR A 155 9.41 -15.68 6.26
C TYR A 155 10.00 -16.73 5.31
N SER A 156 9.56 -17.98 5.41
CA SER A 156 9.96 -19.05 4.49
C SER A 156 9.61 -18.73 3.04
N ASN A 157 8.40 -18.21 2.79
CA ASN A 157 7.98 -17.81 1.45
C ASN A 157 8.80 -16.63 0.89
N LYS A 158 9.19 -15.68 1.74
CA LYS A 158 10.07 -14.58 1.33
C LYS A 158 11.47 -15.07 0.96
N GLU A 159 12.06 -15.90 1.80
CA GLU A 159 13.39 -16.47 1.54
C GLU A 159 13.39 -17.29 0.23
N TRP A 160 12.31 -18.02 -0.05
CA TRP A 160 12.14 -18.74 -1.32
C TRP A 160 12.01 -17.79 -2.51
N ALA A 161 11.24 -16.70 -2.39
CA ALA A 161 11.06 -15.72 -3.46
C ALA A 161 12.35 -14.98 -3.77
N ASP A 162 13.13 -14.59 -2.76
CA ASP A 162 14.43 -13.93 -2.91
C ASP A 162 15.47 -14.89 -3.51
N GLY A 163 15.50 -16.15 -3.09
CA GLY A 163 16.32 -17.19 -3.67
C GLY A 163 15.97 -17.51 -5.12
N ALA A 164 14.69 -17.55 -5.47
CA ALA A 164 14.23 -17.78 -6.84
C ALA A 164 14.59 -16.61 -7.78
N SER A 165 14.56 -15.37 -7.29
CA SER A 165 14.99 -14.18 -8.05
C SER A 165 16.49 -14.23 -8.38
N GLY A 166 17.32 -14.68 -7.45
CA GLY A 166 18.77 -14.87 -7.66
C GLY A 166 19.09 -15.91 -8.73
N VAL A 167 18.37 -17.03 -8.74
CA VAL A 167 18.55 -18.10 -9.73
C VAL A 167 18.12 -17.67 -11.15
N GLN A 168 17.09 -16.83 -11.28
CA GLN A 168 16.65 -16.32 -12.58
C GLN A 168 17.65 -15.32 -13.19
N THR A 169 18.30 -14.48 -12.39
CA THR A 169 19.33 -13.55 -12.86
C THR A 169 20.58 -14.28 -13.34
N GLU A 170 21.03 -15.33 -12.64
CA GLU A 170 22.16 -16.15 -13.10
C GLU A 170 21.86 -16.93 -14.39
N LYS A 171 20.64 -17.48 -14.53
CA LYS A 171 20.23 -18.17 -15.77
C LYS A 171 20.15 -17.22 -16.96
N LYS A 172 19.68 -15.98 -16.78
CA LYS A 172 19.69 -14.96 -17.83
C LYS A 172 21.11 -14.55 -18.23
N GLN A 173 22.02 -14.38 -17.29
CA GLN A 173 23.42 -14.05 -17.57
C GLN A 173 24.15 -15.19 -18.27
N ARG A 174 23.89 -16.45 -17.91
CA ARG A 174 24.50 -17.62 -18.59
C ARG A 174 23.96 -17.78 -20.01
N ARG A 175 22.66 -17.52 -20.28
CA ARG A 175 22.08 -17.52 -21.63
C ARG A 175 22.62 -16.39 -22.49
N ALA A 176 22.78 -15.18 -21.95
CA ALA A 176 23.36 -14.06 -22.68
C ALA A 176 24.83 -14.30 -23.06
N LYS A 177 25.65 -14.92 -22.16
CA LYS A 177 27.03 -15.31 -22.48
C LYS A 177 27.09 -16.43 -23.49
N ALA A 178 26.17 -17.41 -23.49
CA ALA A 178 26.13 -18.49 -24.48
C ALA A 178 25.76 -17.95 -25.88
N LEU A 179 24.84 -17.02 -25.99
CA LEU A 179 24.47 -16.37 -27.26
C LEU A 179 25.60 -15.56 -27.87
N VAL A 180 26.41 -14.87 -27.07
CA VAL A 180 27.56 -14.06 -27.58
C VAL A 180 28.71 -14.95 -28.06
N THR A 181 28.82 -16.18 -27.58
CA THR A 181 29.87 -17.11 -28.04
C THR A 181 29.50 -17.92 -29.28
N GLU A 182 28.20 -18.01 -29.64
CA GLU A 182 27.76 -18.68 -30.89
C GLU A 182 27.83 -17.81 -32.13
N ASP A 183 27.62 -16.49 -32.00
CA ASP A 183 27.65 -15.56 -33.15
C ASP A 183 29.04 -15.35 -33.79
N THR A 184 30.10 -15.79 -33.12
CA THR A 184 31.47 -15.69 -33.65
C THR A 184 31.92 -16.91 -34.44
N LYS A 185 31.12 -18.00 -34.54
CA LYS A 185 31.51 -19.22 -35.29
C LYS A 185 30.73 -19.51 -36.58
N ALA A 186 29.72 -18.72 -36.93
CA ALA A 186 28.88 -18.98 -38.09
C ALA A 186 29.11 -17.95 -39.24
N LYS A 187 30.33 -17.90 -39.77
CA LYS A 187 30.57 -17.36 -41.13
C LYS A 187 31.27 -18.44 -41.97
N GLY A 188 30.44 -19.25 -42.60
CA GLY A 188 30.97 -20.21 -43.55
C GLY A 188 29.89 -21.14 -44.13
N LYS A 189 29.46 -20.83 -45.38
CA LYS A 189 28.85 -21.72 -46.39
C LYS A 189 27.49 -22.40 -46.13
N GLY A 190 26.57 -22.11 -47.10
CA GLY A 190 25.58 -23.08 -47.49
C GLY A 190 24.28 -22.50 -48.11
N LYS A 191 24.25 -22.37 -49.43
CA LYS A 191 23.05 -22.22 -50.27
C LYS A 191 22.09 -23.41 -50.08
N GLY A 192 20.80 -23.13 -49.91
CA GLY A 192 19.77 -24.17 -49.98
C GLY A 192 18.37 -23.55 -49.99
N LYS A 193 17.74 -23.47 -51.19
CA LYS A 193 16.32 -23.18 -51.42
C LYS A 193 15.43 -24.24 -50.76
N SER A 194 14.38 -23.85 -50.09
CA SER A 194 13.12 -24.64 -50.05
C SER A 194 11.95 -23.76 -49.64
N ASP A 195 11.07 -23.59 -50.57
CA ASP A 195 9.69 -23.08 -50.52
C ASP A 195 8.80 -23.98 -49.68
N ARG A 196 8.05 -23.45 -48.72
CA ARG A 196 6.82 -24.07 -48.22
C ARG A 196 5.88 -23.04 -47.63
N THR A 197 4.94 -22.61 -48.46
CA THR A 197 3.63 -22.05 -48.14
C THR A 197 2.94 -22.85 -47.05
N ARG A 198 2.49 -22.18 -45.97
CA ARG A 198 1.44 -22.68 -45.10
C ARG A 198 0.42 -21.60 -44.77
N LYS A 199 -0.76 -21.84 -45.24
CA LYS A 199 -2.06 -21.25 -45.13
C LYS A 199 -2.44 -20.96 -43.67
N SER A 200 -2.83 -19.74 -43.36
CA SER A 200 -3.47 -19.34 -42.11
C SER A 200 -4.98 -19.47 -42.27
N GLU A 201 -5.59 -20.30 -41.44
CA GLU A 201 -7.04 -20.32 -41.24
C GLU A 201 -7.41 -19.37 -40.09
N ALA A 202 -8.38 -18.51 -40.40
CA ALA A 202 -8.96 -17.56 -39.46
C ALA A 202 -10.05 -18.28 -38.61
N LEU A 203 -9.95 -18.06 -37.28
CA LEU A 203 -11.00 -18.41 -36.34
C LEU A 203 -11.77 -17.13 -35.95
N THR A 204 -13.06 -17.14 -36.26
CA THR A 204 -14.07 -16.14 -35.88
C THR A 204 -14.44 -16.28 -34.39
N PRO A 205 -14.68 -15.19 -33.67
CA PRO A 205 -15.20 -15.23 -32.29
C PRO A 205 -16.75 -15.34 -32.32
N SER A 206 -17.26 -16.22 -31.49
CA SER A 206 -18.69 -16.38 -31.20
C SER A 206 -19.16 -15.34 -30.17
N GLU A 207 -20.34 -14.76 -30.46
CA GLU A 207 -21.09 -13.84 -29.58
C GLU A 207 -21.62 -14.58 -28.34
N PRO A 208 -21.77 -13.89 -27.18
CA PRO A 208 -22.49 -14.43 -26.03
C PRO A 208 -23.99 -14.12 -26.10
N GLU A 209 -24.81 -15.13 -25.81
CA GLU A 209 -26.26 -15.07 -25.73
C GLU A 209 -26.79 -14.20 -24.58
N GLU A 210 -27.77 -13.38 -24.89
CA GLU A 210 -28.62 -12.65 -23.94
C GLU A 210 -29.52 -13.63 -23.17
N ASN A 211 -29.42 -13.66 -21.84
CA ASN A 211 -30.43 -14.25 -20.97
C ASN A 211 -31.42 -13.16 -20.51
N VAL A 212 -32.58 -13.18 -21.14
CA VAL A 212 -33.81 -12.49 -20.69
C VAL A 212 -34.40 -13.33 -19.53
N ILE A 213 -34.53 -12.68 -18.37
CA ILE A 213 -35.38 -13.18 -17.27
C ILE A 213 -36.56 -12.23 -17.15
N THR A 214 -37.72 -12.77 -17.50
CA THR A 214 -39.07 -12.25 -17.21
C THR A 214 -39.56 -12.83 -15.88
N GLU A 215 -40.23 -11.99 -15.14
CA GLU A 215 -41.13 -12.11 -13.97
C GLU A 215 -40.51 -11.67 -12.66
#